data_3ef8652a9d4be7505111f72588eb4585
#
_entry.id   3ef8652a9d4be7505111f72588eb4585
#
_cell.length_a   1.000
_cell.length_b   1.000
_cell.length_c   1.000
_cell.angle_alpha   90.00
_cell.angle_beta   90.00
_cell.angle_gamma   90.00
#
_symmetry.space_group_name_H-M   'P 1'
#
loop_
_entity.id
_entity.type
_entity.pdbx_description
1 polymer ?
#
loop_
_entity_poly.entity_id
_entity_poly.type
_entity_poly.pdbx_seq_one_letter_code
_entity_poly.pdbx_strand_id
1 'polypeptide(L)'
;MYTIEIPGRGTLQLSYAVFDFNGTLADGGELLSNIGVLMMRLSSLLECVVVTADTFGSVHDALKTLPVHIDIIHTGTDKANVIKLLRGGVVVVGNGRNDYEMMTAADLSIITAGPEGTAAKSIMVADIFVPNIYTAFDLLLQPKKVIATLRS
;
A
#
# COMPACT_ATOMS: atom_id res chain seq x y z
N MET A 1 17.37 -1.24 -2.56
CA MET A 1 16.53 -2.47 -2.52
C MET A 1 16.30 -2.86 -1.09
N TYR A 2 15.09 -3.16 -0.77
CA TYR A 2 14.62 -3.45 0.58
C TYR A 2 14.37 -4.96 0.69
N THR A 3 15.20 -5.67 1.43
CA THR A 3 15.19 -7.13 1.49
C THR A 3 14.66 -7.62 2.83
N ILE A 4 13.70 -8.54 2.82
CA ILE A 4 13.13 -9.19 4.00
C ILE A 4 13.21 -10.69 3.82
N GLU A 5 13.94 -11.37 4.69
CA GLU A 5 14.02 -12.84 4.70
C GLU A 5 13.00 -13.38 5.71
N ILE A 6 12.03 -14.14 5.21
CA ILE A 6 10.92 -14.66 6.01
C ILE A 6 11.03 -16.19 6.10
N PRO A 7 11.34 -16.73 7.29
CA PRO A 7 11.41 -18.18 7.48
C PRO A 7 10.11 -18.88 7.07
N GLY A 8 10.23 -19.88 6.22
CA GLY A 8 9.10 -20.64 5.69
C GLY A 8 8.41 -20.02 4.46
N ARG A 9 8.74 -18.77 4.11
CA ARG A 9 8.17 -18.08 2.95
C ARG A 9 9.22 -17.72 1.88
N GLY A 10 10.44 -17.41 2.30
CA GLY A 10 11.52 -17.02 1.39
C GLY A 10 11.87 -15.53 1.51
N THR A 11 12.58 -15.04 0.52
CA THR A 11 13.11 -13.68 0.51
C THR A 11 12.23 -12.77 -0.33
N LEU A 12 11.77 -11.66 0.27
CA LEU A 12 11.13 -10.55 -0.43
C LEU A 12 12.18 -9.50 -0.77
N GLN A 13 12.26 -9.11 -2.03
CA GLN A 13 13.10 -7.99 -2.48
C GLN A 13 12.17 -6.91 -3.00
N LEU A 14 11.92 -5.88 -2.19
CA LEU A 14 10.96 -4.84 -2.49
C LEU A 14 11.65 -3.59 -3.01
N SER A 15 11.08 -2.99 -4.04
CA SER A 15 11.51 -1.72 -4.63
C SER A 15 10.43 -0.65 -4.54
N TYR A 16 9.17 -1.06 -4.51
CA TYR A 16 8.02 -0.17 -4.57
C TYR A 16 7.03 -0.44 -3.44
N ALA A 17 6.45 0.66 -2.91
CA ALA A 17 5.27 0.61 -2.07
C ALA A 17 4.12 1.32 -2.80
N VAL A 18 3.05 0.61 -3.09
CA VAL A 18 1.89 1.12 -3.81
C VAL A 18 0.70 1.23 -2.87
N PHE A 19 0.11 2.41 -2.82
CA PHE A 19 -0.99 2.73 -1.89
C PHE A 19 -2.25 3.10 -2.65
N ASP A 20 -3.39 2.58 -2.17
CA ASP A 20 -4.68 3.20 -2.42
C ASP A 20 -4.77 4.53 -1.67
N PHE A 21 -5.61 5.47 -2.13
CA PHE A 21 -5.73 6.79 -1.51
C PHE A 21 -6.94 6.87 -0.56
N ASN A 22 -8.15 7.04 -1.10
CA ASN A 22 -9.35 7.17 -0.28
C ASN A 22 -9.66 5.88 0.48
N GLY A 23 -9.92 5.99 1.78
CA GLY A 23 -10.15 4.85 2.66
C GLY A 23 -8.86 4.18 3.16
N THR A 24 -7.70 4.57 2.67
CA THR A 24 -6.38 4.06 3.07
C THR A 24 -5.51 5.17 3.62
N LEU A 25 -5.02 6.08 2.78
CA LEU A 25 -4.19 7.24 3.18
C LEU A 25 -5.04 8.45 3.55
N ALA A 26 -6.28 8.49 3.10
CA ALA A 26 -7.15 9.64 3.20
C ALA A 26 -8.59 9.24 3.58
N ASP A 27 -9.31 10.18 4.12
CA ASP A 27 -10.73 10.10 4.43
C ASP A 27 -11.46 11.23 3.70
N GLY A 28 -12.36 10.88 2.78
CA GLY A 28 -13.11 11.86 1.99
C GLY A 28 -12.24 12.81 1.18
N GLY A 29 -11.10 12.33 0.68
CA GLY A 29 -10.14 13.12 -0.08
C GLY A 29 -9.13 13.90 0.75
N GLU A 30 -9.24 13.89 2.07
CA GLU A 30 -8.30 14.54 2.99
C GLU A 30 -7.29 13.55 3.54
N LEU A 31 -6.01 13.86 3.43
CA LEU A 31 -4.93 13.04 3.94
C LEU A 31 -5.04 12.91 5.47
N LEU A 32 -4.92 11.67 5.96
CA LEU A 32 -4.93 11.40 7.41
C LEU A 32 -3.71 12.03 8.08
N SER A 33 -3.84 12.30 9.39
CA SER A 33 -2.78 12.94 10.18
C SER A 33 -1.48 12.14 10.12
N ASN A 34 -0.34 12.83 10.05
CA ASN A 34 1.03 12.26 10.05
C ASN A 34 1.38 11.38 8.83
N ILE A 35 0.49 11.18 7.89
CA ILE A 35 0.79 10.36 6.70
C ILE A 35 1.94 10.97 5.89
N GLY A 36 1.97 12.30 5.77
CA GLY A 36 3.06 12.99 5.09
C GLY A 36 4.44 12.66 5.66
N VAL A 37 4.57 12.69 6.98
CA VAL A 37 5.82 12.36 7.68
C VAL A 37 6.21 10.90 7.47
N LEU A 38 5.26 9.99 7.59
CA LEU A 38 5.48 8.56 7.39
C LEU A 38 5.87 8.25 5.95
N MET A 39 5.21 8.89 4.99
CA MET A 39 5.52 8.72 3.56
C MET A 39 6.93 9.22 3.23
N MET A 40 7.33 10.35 3.79
CA MET A 40 8.71 10.86 3.65
C MET A 40 9.74 9.86 4.17
N ARG A 41 9.48 9.26 5.32
CA ARG A 41 10.37 8.26 5.90
C ARG A 41 10.43 7.00 5.01
N LEU A 42 9.30 6.51 4.56
CA LEU A 42 9.22 5.31 3.73
C LEU A 42 9.89 5.52 2.36
N SER A 43 9.77 6.71 1.80
CA SER A 43 10.37 7.04 0.49
C SER A 43 11.89 6.97 0.46
N SER A 44 12.54 6.96 1.61
CA SER A 44 13.99 6.72 1.69
C SER A 44 14.35 5.25 1.52
N LEU A 45 13.38 4.34 1.61
CA LEU A 45 13.57 2.88 1.53
C LEU A 45 12.96 2.29 0.26
N LEU A 46 11.79 2.80 -0.15
CA LEU A 46 11.00 2.29 -1.26
C LEU A 46 10.49 3.46 -2.12
N GLU A 47 10.38 3.23 -3.41
CA GLU A 47 9.67 4.15 -4.29
C GLU A 47 8.17 4.08 -4.01
N CYS A 48 7.57 5.22 -3.63
CA CYS A 48 6.17 5.26 -3.25
C CYS A 48 5.28 5.70 -4.42
N VAL A 49 4.23 4.93 -4.66
CA VAL A 49 3.25 5.17 -5.72
C VAL A 49 1.85 5.19 -5.11
N VAL A 50 1.03 6.14 -5.48
CA VAL A 50 -0.38 6.20 -5.09
C VAL A 50 -1.23 5.94 -6.33
N VAL A 51 -2.12 4.96 -6.24
CA VAL A 51 -3.05 4.59 -7.32
C VAL A 51 -4.48 4.86 -6.86
N THR A 52 -5.21 5.68 -7.59
CA THR A 52 -6.53 6.13 -7.16
C THR A 52 -7.41 6.51 -8.35
N ALA A 53 -8.73 6.33 -8.18
CA ALA A 53 -9.71 6.90 -9.11
C ALA A 53 -9.88 8.42 -8.90
N ASP A 54 -9.33 8.96 -7.81
CA ASP A 54 -9.41 10.37 -7.43
C ASP A 54 -10.86 10.90 -7.41
N THR A 55 -11.74 10.14 -6.76
CA THR A 55 -13.19 10.42 -6.70
C THR A 55 -13.51 11.85 -6.25
N PHE A 56 -12.70 12.41 -5.35
CA PHE A 56 -12.87 13.77 -4.81
C PHE A 56 -12.05 14.83 -5.55
N GLY A 57 -11.22 14.46 -6.53
CA GLY A 57 -10.40 15.38 -7.31
C GLY A 57 -9.30 16.08 -6.52
N SER A 58 -8.86 15.50 -5.39
CA SER A 58 -7.97 16.16 -4.43
C SER A 58 -6.58 15.54 -4.31
N VAL A 59 -6.31 14.42 -4.97
CA VAL A 59 -5.09 13.64 -4.72
C VAL A 59 -3.80 14.42 -5.04
N HIS A 60 -3.75 15.12 -6.15
CA HIS A 60 -2.55 15.90 -6.53
C HIS A 60 -2.25 16.99 -5.53
N ASP A 61 -3.29 17.70 -5.07
CA ASP A 61 -3.13 18.78 -4.09
C ASP A 61 -2.73 18.23 -2.72
N ALA A 62 -3.35 17.13 -2.29
CA ALA A 62 -3.05 16.49 -1.01
C ALA A 62 -1.62 15.97 -0.91
N LEU A 63 -1.03 15.51 -2.03
CA LEU A 63 0.27 14.84 -2.06
C LEU A 63 1.38 15.67 -2.72
N LYS A 64 1.10 16.91 -3.14
CA LYS A 64 2.01 17.74 -3.95
C LYS A 64 3.40 17.97 -3.35
N THR A 65 3.53 17.92 -2.03
CA THR A 65 4.81 18.13 -1.34
C THR A 65 5.54 16.84 -1.00
N LEU A 66 4.96 15.69 -1.35
CA LEU A 66 5.49 14.39 -0.99
C LEU A 66 6.20 13.73 -2.18
N PRO A 67 7.27 12.95 -1.93
CA PRO A 67 8.01 12.25 -2.97
C PRO A 67 7.28 10.97 -3.40
N VAL A 68 6.13 11.12 -4.04
CA VAL A 68 5.29 10.02 -4.51
C VAL A 68 4.92 10.22 -5.99
N HIS A 69 4.79 9.11 -6.70
CA HIS A 69 4.16 9.09 -8.02
C HIS A 69 2.67 8.86 -7.86
N ILE A 70 1.86 9.54 -8.67
CA ILE A 70 0.41 9.43 -8.63
C ILE A 70 -0.08 8.91 -9.97
N ASP A 71 -0.77 7.77 -9.94
CA ASP A 71 -1.44 7.20 -11.11
C ASP A 71 -2.96 7.27 -10.91
N ILE A 72 -3.62 8.05 -11.75
CA ILE A 72 -5.08 8.11 -11.81
C ILE A 72 -5.58 6.95 -12.67
N ILE A 73 -6.45 6.14 -12.11
CA ILE A 73 -6.98 4.92 -12.74
C ILE A 73 -8.50 4.91 -12.69
N HIS A 74 -9.13 3.97 -13.38
CA HIS A 74 -10.59 3.88 -13.45
C HIS A 74 -11.16 2.64 -12.76
N THR A 75 -10.42 1.52 -12.78
CA THR A 75 -10.91 0.23 -12.28
C THR A 75 -9.86 -0.47 -11.42
N GLY A 76 -10.29 -1.52 -10.70
CA GLY A 76 -9.37 -2.39 -9.95
C GLY A 76 -8.38 -3.13 -10.86
N THR A 77 -8.80 -3.46 -12.08
CA THR A 77 -7.91 -4.07 -13.09
C THR A 77 -6.80 -3.10 -13.49
N ASP A 78 -7.10 -1.81 -13.61
CA ASP A 78 -6.09 -0.79 -13.90
C ASP A 78 -5.06 -0.70 -12.77
N LYS A 79 -5.48 -0.82 -11.51
CA LYS A 79 -4.55 -0.90 -10.37
C LYS A 79 -3.59 -2.08 -10.49
N ALA A 80 -4.09 -3.25 -10.83
CA ALA A 80 -3.26 -4.43 -11.05
C ALA A 80 -2.29 -4.24 -12.22
N ASN A 81 -2.71 -3.56 -13.27
CA ASN A 81 -1.86 -3.27 -14.42
C ASN A 81 -0.68 -2.35 -14.05
N VAL A 82 -0.90 -1.37 -13.18
CA VAL A 82 0.20 -0.54 -12.64
C VAL A 82 1.24 -1.44 -11.97
N ILE A 83 0.81 -2.36 -11.10
CA ILE A 83 1.72 -3.29 -10.42
C ILE A 83 2.56 -4.11 -11.40
N LYS A 84 1.92 -4.63 -12.44
CA LYS A 84 2.60 -5.48 -13.44
C LYS A 84 3.62 -4.72 -14.29
N LEU A 85 3.50 -3.41 -14.41
CA LEU A 85 4.43 -2.57 -15.17
C LEU A 85 5.66 -2.15 -14.34
N LEU A 86 5.60 -2.27 -13.02
CA LEU A 86 6.72 -1.93 -12.14
C LEU A 86 7.82 -3.01 -12.26
N ARG A 87 9.05 -2.55 -12.37
CA ARG A 87 10.21 -3.44 -12.53
C ARG A 87 10.92 -3.63 -11.19
N GLY A 88 10.39 -4.51 -10.38
CA GLY A 88 10.92 -4.83 -9.06
C GLY A 88 9.83 -5.36 -8.15
N GLY A 89 10.19 -5.80 -6.95
CA GLY A 89 9.24 -6.30 -5.97
C GLY A 89 8.33 -5.18 -5.46
N VAL A 90 7.08 -5.51 -5.23
CA VAL A 90 6.04 -4.55 -4.87
C VAL A 90 5.31 -4.98 -3.61
N VAL A 91 5.22 -4.08 -2.63
CA VAL A 91 4.24 -4.18 -1.55
C VAL A 91 3.07 -3.25 -1.85
N VAL A 92 1.85 -3.73 -1.64
CA VAL A 92 0.64 -2.92 -1.80
C VAL A 92 -0.09 -2.74 -0.49
N VAL A 93 -0.74 -1.58 -0.32
CA VAL A 93 -1.56 -1.26 0.84
C VAL A 93 -2.89 -0.69 0.37
N GLY A 94 -3.98 -1.28 0.80
CA GLY A 94 -5.32 -0.84 0.42
C GLY A 94 -6.38 -1.31 1.41
N ASN A 95 -7.67 -1.01 1.11
CA ASN A 95 -8.79 -1.38 1.98
C ASN A 95 -10.01 -1.90 1.23
N GLY A 96 -10.11 -1.66 -0.07
CA GLY A 96 -11.34 -1.80 -0.83
C GLY A 96 -11.42 -3.03 -1.70
N ARG A 97 -12.60 -3.25 -2.27
CA ARG A 97 -12.85 -4.32 -3.23
C ARG A 97 -12.05 -4.11 -4.54
N ASN A 98 -11.84 -2.87 -4.93
CA ASN A 98 -11.05 -2.52 -6.11
C ASN A 98 -9.53 -2.71 -5.92
N ASP A 99 -9.10 -3.06 -4.71
CA ASP A 99 -7.70 -3.39 -4.41
C ASP A 99 -7.41 -4.90 -4.54
N TYR A 100 -8.43 -5.72 -4.72
CA TYR A 100 -8.32 -7.18 -4.78
C TYR A 100 -7.29 -7.66 -5.82
N GLU A 101 -7.41 -7.19 -7.06
CA GLU A 101 -6.52 -7.62 -8.14
C GLU A 101 -5.09 -7.10 -7.93
N MET A 102 -4.94 -5.89 -7.43
CA MET A 102 -3.65 -5.30 -7.07
C MET A 102 -2.96 -6.14 -5.99
N MET A 103 -3.70 -6.54 -4.96
CA MET A 103 -3.18 -7.39 -3.88
C MET A 103 -2.74 -8.75 -4.37
N THR A 104 -3.50 -9.33 -5.30
CA THR A 104 -3.15 -10.62 -5.91
C THR A 104 -1.88 -10.54 -6.75
N ALA A 105 -1.65 -9.42 -7.40
CA ALA A 105 -0.48 -9.21 -8.28
C ALA A 105 0.81 -8.85 -7.52
N ALA A 106 0.72 -8.40 -6.28
CA ALA A 106 1.85 -7.92 -5.50
C ALA A 106 2.67 -9.06 -4.87
N ASP A 107 3.92 -8.76 -4.51
CA ASP A 107 4.79 -9.67 -3.77
C ASP A 107 4.44 -9.72 -2.28
N LEU A 108 3.95 -8.61 -1.74
CA LEU A 108 3.42 -8.49 -0.39
C LEU A 108 2.18 -7.61 -0.41
N SER A 109 1.12 -8.04 0.25
CA SER A 109 -0.11 -7.26 0.34
C SER A 109 -0.54 -7.05 1.78
N ILE A 110 -0.83 -5.78 2.11
CA ILE A 110 -1.29 -5.37 3.43
C ILE A 110 -2.67 -4.73 3.24
N ILE A 111 -3.68 -5.26 3.93
CA ILE A 111 -5.01 -4.68 3.94
C ILE A 111 -5.28 -4.01 5.27
N THR A 112 -5.81 -2.80 5.24
CA THR A 112 -6.09 -2.02 6.44
C THR A 112 -7.58 -1.83 6.66
N ALA A 113 -8.00 -1.89 7.92
CA ALA A 113 -9.24 -1.26 8.33
C ALA A 113 -9.07 0.25 8.22
N GLY A 114 -9.90 0.89 7.45
CA GLY A 114 -9.79 2.32 7.16
C GLY A 114 -11.10 3.06 7.44
N PRO A 115 -11.12 4.38 7.23
CA PRO A 115 -12.31 5.20 7.46
C PRO A 115 -13.52 4.81 6.61
N GLU A 116 -13.30 4.13 5.49
CA GLU A 116 -14.38 3.61 4.63
C GLU A 116 -14.67 2.12 4.88
N GLY A 117 -14.08 1.53 5.93
CA GLY A 117 -14.19 0.10 6.20
C GLY A 117 -13.20 -0.72 5.36
N THR A 118 -13.40 -2.04 5.32
CA THR A 118 -12.53 -2.97 4.62
C THR A 118 -13.37 -4.01 3.87
N ALA A 119 -13.10 -4.18 2.59
CA ALA A 119 -13.81 -5.18 1.80
C ALA A 119 -13.40 -6.59 2.21
N ALA A 120 -14.36 -7.37 2.70
CA ALA A 120 -14.10 -8.72 3.20
C ALA A 120 -13.45 -9.62 2.14
N LYS A 121 -13.85 -9.50 0.88
CA LYS A 121 -13.26 -10.28 -0.22
C LYS A 121 -11.76 -10.02 -0.38
N SER A 122 -11.32 -8.78 -0.19
CA SER A 122 -9.91 -8.41 -0.33
C SER A 122 -9.07 -8.88 0.86
N ILE A 123 -9.67 -9.02 2.05
CA ILE A 123 -8.98 -9.62 3.21
C ILE A 123 -8.50 -11.03 2.89
N MET A 124 -9.25 -11.80 2.12
CA MET A 124 -8.95 -13.20 1.82
C MET A 124 -7.69 -13.40 0.97
N VAL A 125 -7.28 -12.39 0.22
CA VAL A 125 -6.08 -12.46 -0.65
C VAL A 125 -4.92 -11.66 -0.11
N ALA A 126 -5.12 -10.86 0.93
CA ALA A 126 -4.06 -10.11 1.58
C ALA A 126 -3.16 -11.03 2.43
N ASP A 127 -1.88 -10.70 2.48
CA ASP A 127 -0.93 -11.40 3.34
C ASP A 127 -1.06 -10.99 4.79
N ILE A 128 -1.30 -9.70 5.05
CA ILE A 128 -1.39 -9.12 6.40
C ILE A 128 -2.60 -8.20 6.48
N PHE A 129 -3.39 -8.35 7.54
CA PHE A 129 -4.42 -7.39 7.94
C PHE A 129 -3.90 -6.52 9.07
N VAL A 130 -4.13 -5.20 8.99
CA VAL A 130 -3.78 -4.24 10.04
C VAL A 130 -4.99 -3.39 10.44
N PRO A 131 -5.06 -2.96 11.71
CA PRO A 131 -6.22 -2.22 12.21
C PRO A 131 -6.32 -0.77 11.70
N ASN A 132 -5.22 -0.22 11.19
CA ASN A 132 -5.15 1.15 10.65
C ASN A 132 -3.92 1.31 9.77
N ILE A 133 -3.88 2.39 9.00
CA ILE A 133 -2.77 2.70 8.09
C ILE A 133 -1.43 2.90 8.81
N TYR A 134 -1.45 3.39 10.04
CA TYR A 134 -0.23 3.61 10.81
C TYR A 134 0.50 2.31 11.12
N THR A 135 -0.23 1.25 11.41
CA THR A 135 0.35 -0.09 11.57
C THR A 135 0.96 -0.60 10.27
N ALA A 136 0.37 -0.30 9.11
CA ALA A 136 0.97 -0.65 7.82
C ALA A 136 2.33 0.04 7.62
N PHE A 137 2.43 1.34 7.89
CA PHE A 137 3.71 2.05 7.84
C PHE A 137 4.72 1.49 8.83
N ASP A 138 4.26 1.16 10.04
CA ASP A 138 5.10 0.59 11.08
C ASP A 138 5.74 -0.74 10.64
N LEU A 139 4.97 -1.61 9.99
CA LEU A 139 5.48 -2.86 9.41
C LEU A 139 6.55 -2.60 8.36
N LEU A 140 6.32 -1.65 7.47
CA LEU A 140 7.24 -1.33 6.37
C LEU A 140 8.50 -0.62 6.85
N LEU A 141 8.40 0.19 7.91
CA LEU A 141 9.55 0.86 8.51
C LEU A 141 10.33 -0.04 9.48
N GLN A 142 9.73 -1.12 9.95
CA GLN A 142 10.32 -2.07 10.88
C GLN A 142 10.13 -3.51 10.36
N PRO A 143 10.93 -3.97 9.39
CA PRO A 143 10.71 -5.25 8.70
C PRO A 143 10.70 -6.47 9.62
N LYS A 144 11.29 -6.38 10.81
CA LYS A 144 11.19 -7.45 11.82
C LYS A 144 9.75 -7.78 12.19
N LYS A 145 8.84 -6.80 12.11
CA LYS A 145 7.41 -7.03 12.38
C LYS A 145 6.74 -7.84 11.25
N VAL A 146 7.14 -7.61 10.01
CA VAL A 146 6.70 -8.42 8.87
C VAL A 146 7.17 -9.86 9.04
N ILE A 147 8.43 -10.05 9.40
CA ILE A 147 8.99 -11.38 9.67
C ILE A 147 8.23 -12.08 10.79
N ALA A 148 8.00 -11.38 11.91
CA ALA A 148 7.28 -11.96 13.06
C ALA A 148 5.86 -12.41 12.71
N THR A 149 5.20 -11.69 11.81
CA THR A 149 3.81 -11.98 11.39
C THR A 149 3.74 -13.13 10.39
N LEU A 150 4.67 -13.20 9.44
CA LEU A 150 4.58 -14.10 8.29
C LEU A 150 5.45 -15.36 8.38
N ARG A 151 6.36 -15.42 9.32
CA ARG A 151 7.18 -16.64 9.52
C ARG A 151 6.33 -17.85 9.92
N SER A 152 6.73 -19.02 9.46
CA SER A 152 6.12 -20.28 9.83
C SER A 152 7.13 -21.22 10.49
#